data_9c03863d75d61ce5b6db605f06105b5e
#
_entry.id   9c03863d75d61ce5b6db605f06105b5e
#
_cell.length_a   1.000
_cell.length_b   1.000
_cell.length_c   1.000
_cell.angle_alpha   90.00
_cell.angle_beta   90.00
_cell.angle_gamma   90.00
#
_symmetry.space_group_name_H-M   'P 1'
#
loop_
_entity.id
_entity.type
_entity.pdbx_description
1 polymer ?
#
loop_
_entity_poly.entity_id
_entity_poly.type
_entity_poly.pdbx_seq_one_letter_code
_entity_poly.pdbx_strand_id
1 'polypeptide(L)'
;MNSRGARPLFAAFLLSAACLLPSCAGKPPEILRVLWQVTLVDDRERDVRYTSVSLFVKPSDPDGFEDLAELYLIHDGEELFWKLGADSWQKSAAADPWIGSNGIGLPDGSPLPAGEYRVLLRDVGGDSTEQTVRLPAVGLADLERLVPRVEVRGREIRVSGRGVSHQLWLYDANGAYLTVRPMPGNRQSVDELLAAYPQLAGGLRFRVYAASGQERLGAVSGPYFWEP
;
A
#
# COMPACT_ATOMS: atom_id res chain seq x y z
N MET A 1 -77.40 -42.81 16.94
CA MET A 1 -76.53 -43.12 18.08
C MET A 1 -75.14 -42.56 17.74
N ASN A 2 -74.70 -41.57 18.51
CA ASN A 2 -73.54 -40.73 18.23
C ASN A 2 -72.19 -41.43 18.41
N SER A 3 -71.26 -41.26 17.47
CA SER A 3 -69.87 -41.43 17.75
C SER A 3 -69.10 -40.17 17.30
N ARG A 4 -68.68 -39.41 18.26
CA ARG A 4 -67.86 -38.17 18.09
C ARG A 4 -66.40 -38.52 17.82
N GLY A 5 -65.88 -38.09 16.69
CA GLY A 5 -64.50 -38.21 16.34
C GLY A 5 -63.58 -37.32 17.17
N ALA A 6 -62.47 -37.88 17.62
CA ALA A 6 -61.37 -37.18 18.19
C ALA A 6 -60.50 -36.58 17.07
N ARG A 7 -60.27 -35.27 17.09
CA ARG A 7 -59.31 -34.56 16.20
C ARG A 7 -57.94 -34.57 16.87
N PRO A 8 -56.85 -34.86 16.13
CA PRO A 8 -55.51 -34.84 16.72
C PRO A 8 -54.93 -33.41 16.77
N LEU A 9 -54.58 -33.02 17.98
CA LEU A 9 -53.81 -31.79 18.36
C LEU A 9 -52.29 -32.02 18.15
N PHE A 10 -51.84 -32.45 16.98
CA PHE A 10 -50.43 -32.78 16.75
C PHE A 10 -49.72 -31.91 15.68
N ALA A 11 -50.36 -30.87 15.17
CA ALA A 11 -49.80 -30.10 14.05
C ALA A 11 -49.16 -28.72 14.45
N ALA A 12 -49.14 -28.33 15.74
CA ALA A 12 -48.72 -27.01 16.16
C ALA A 12 -47.30 -26.93 16.77
N PHE A 13 -46.55 -28.02 16.84
CA PHE A 13 -45.25 -28.03 17.55
C PHE A 13 -44.00 -28.07 16.63
N LEU A 14 -44.17 -28.10 15.31
CA LEU A 14 -43.06 -28.24 14.35
C LEU A 14 -42.62 -26.93 13.66
N LEU A 15 -43.24 -25.80 14.00
CA LEU A 15 -42.94 -24.52 13.34
C LEU A 15 -42.06 -23.55 14.19
N SER A 16 -41.67 -23.91 15.43
CA SER A 16 -40.88 -23.02 16.29
C SER A 16 -39.40 -23.37 16.42
N ALA A 17 -38.89 -24.38 15.74
CA ALA A 17 -37.50 -24.82 15.84
C ALA A 17 -36.56 -24.26 14.73
N ALA A 18 -37.06 -23.40 13.85
CA ALA A 18 -36.31 -22.96 12.65
C ALA A 18 -35.55 -21.63 12.80
N CYS A 19 -35.51 -20.99 13.99
CA CYS A 19 -34.91 -19.67 14.15
C CYS A 19 -33.73 -19.59 15.13
N LEU A 20 -33.05 -20.68 15.40
CA LEU A 20 -31.82 -20.68 16.19
C LEU A 20 -30.66 -21.26 15.37
N LEU A 21 -30.43 -20.73 14.16
CA LEU A 21 -29.09 -20.78 13.59
C LEU A 21 -28.27 -19.73 14.38
N PRO A 22 -27.26 -20.12 15.16
CA PRO A 22 -26.28 -19.14 15.62
C PRO A 22 -25.70 -18.52 14.36
N SER A 23 -26.03 -17.27 14.08
CA SER A 23 -25.21 -16.43 13.24
C SER A 23 -23.83 -16.50 13.89
N CYS A 24 -22.88 -17.18 13.28
CA CYS A 24 -21.48 -16.96 13.57
C CYS A 24 -21.20 -15.52 13.16
N ALA A 25 -21.59 -14.57 14.00
CA ALA A 25 -21.13 -13.21 13.90
C ALA A 25 -19.64 -13.27 14.20
N GLY A 26 -18.81 -13.14 13.18
CA GLY A 26 -17.37 -12.94 13.32
C GLY A 26 -17.13 -11.74 14.24
N LYS A 27 -15.91 -11.56 14.66
CA LYS A 27 -15.51 -10.34 15.36
C LYS A 27 -14.97 -9.36 14.33
N PRO A 28 -15.31 -8.06 14.44
CA PRO A 28 -14.80 -7.08 13.49
C PRO A 28 -13.26 -7.04 13.51
N PRO A 29 -12.63 -6.83 12.35
CA PRO A 29 -11.19 -6.65 12.26
C PRO A 29 -10.77 -5.36 12.97
N GLU A 30 -9.47 -5.25 13.29
CA GLU A 30 -8.87 -4.06 13.88
C GLU A 30 -7.77 -3.51 12.98
N ILE A 31 -7.64 -2.17 12.91
CA ILE A 31 -6.50 -1.50 12.32
C ILE A 31 -5.55 -1.08 13.45
N LEU A 32 -4.45 -1.80 13.64
CA LEU A 32 -3.47 -1.51 14.69
C LEU A 32 -2.61 -0.29 14.34
N ARG A 33 -2.29 -0.10 13.06
CA ARG A 33 -1.48 1.02 12.56
C ARG A 33 -1.82 1.33 11.12
N VAL A 34 -1.70 2.62 10.76
CA VAL A 34 -1.73 3.10 9.38
C VAL A 34 -0.42 3.80 9.05
N LEU A 35 0.20 3.41 7.95
CA LEU A 35 1.33 4.11 7.34
C LEU A 35 0.87 4.66 6.00
N TRP A 36 1.21 5.92 5.74
CA TRP A 36 0.98 6.50 4.43
C TRP A 36 2.14 7.42 4.06
N GLN A 37 2.33 7.63 2.75
CA GLN A 37 3.36 8.48 2.20
C GLN A 37 2.92 9.02 0.85
N VAL A 38 3.12 10.32 0.61
CA VAL A 38 2.91 10.95 -0.70
C VAL A 38 4.25 10.99 -1.43
N THR A 39 4.27 10.49 -2.66
CA THR A 39 5.48 10.40 -3.47
C THR A 39 5.21 10.92 -4.88
N LEU A 40 6.05 11.84 -5.35
CA LEU A 40 6.12 12.15 -6.78
C LEU A 40 6.97 11.09 -7.47
N VAL A 41 6.41 10.45 -8.47
CA VAL A 41 7.10 9.46 -9.31
C VAL A 41 7.53 10.13 -10.61
N ASP A 42 8.83 10.19 -10.86
CA ASP A 42 9.44 10.58 -12.12
C ASP A 42 9.85 9.31 -12.87
N ASP A 43 8.90 8.74 -13.63
CA ASP A 43 9.10 7.52 -14.41
C ASP A 43 9.79 7.85 -15.73
N ARG A 44 11.11 7.65 -15.77
CA ARG A 44 11.95 7.99 -16.90
C ARG A 44 11.83 7.03 -18.08
N GLU A 45 11.34 5.83 -17.85
CA GLU A 45 11.13 4.85 -18.91
C GLU A 45 9.88 5.18 -19.75
N ARG A 46 8.86 5.74 -19.08
CA ARG A 46 7.61 6.16 -19.70
C ARG A 46 7.55 7.66 -20.03
N ASP A 47 8.54 8.43 -19.58
CA ASP A 47 8.60 9.89 -19.66
C ASP A 47 7.36 10.56 -19.08
N VAL A 48 6.93 10.09 -17.90
CA VAL A 48 5.76 10.65 -17.21
C VAL A 48 6.07 10.96 -15.76
N ARG A 49 5.38 11.98 -15.23
CA ARG A 49 5.38 12.30 -13.81
C ARG A 49 3.97 12.22 -13.26
N TYR A 50 3.85 11.63 -12.08
CA TYR A 50 2.58 11.53 -11.40
C TYR A 50 2.80 11.44 -9.89
N THR A 51 1.78 11.77 -9.13
CA THR A 51 1.80 11.57 -7.68
C THR A 51 1.14 10.26 -7.32
N SER A 52 1.67 9.63 -6.28
CA SER A 52 1.14 8.40 -5.72
C SER A 52 1.13 8.47 -4.21
N VAL A 53 0.12 7.90 -3.59
CA VAL A 53 0.07 7.65 -2.16
C VAL A 53 0.30 6.17 -1.91
N SER A 54 1.32 5.88 -1.10
CA SER A 54 1.47 4.58 -0.47
C SER A 54 0.61 4.56 0.76
N LEU A 55 -0.25 3.55 0.90
CA LEU A 55 -1.06 3.32 2.09
C LEU A 55 -0.91 1.87 2.51
N PHE A 56 -0.49 1.65 3.75
CA PHE A 56 -0.40 0.33 4.35
C PHE A 56 -1.02 0.34 5.73
N VAL A 57 -1.76 -0.70 6.04
CA VAL A 57 -2.32 -0.95 7.36
C VAL A 57 -1.68 -2.18 7.97
N LYS A 58 -1.49 -2.17 9.29
CA LYS A 58 -1.22 -3.37 10.07
C LYS A 58 -2.55 -3.84 10.64
N PRO A 59 -3.16 -4.89 10.08
CA PRO A 59 -4.43 -5.40 10.56
C PRO A 59 -4.24 -6.38 11.72
N SER A 60 -5.33 -6.60 12.46
CA SER A 60 -5.52 -7.72 13.37
C SER A 60 -6.95 -8.20 13.21
N ASP A 61 -7.13 -9.50 13.11
CA ASP A 61 -8.45 -10.11 13.02
C ASP A 61 -8.51 -11.34 13.93
N PRO A 62 -9.46 -11.38 14.89
CA PRO A 62 -9.62 -12.54 15.76
C PRO A 62 -10.01 -13.82 15.03
N ASP A 63 -10.66 -13.72 13.89
CA ASP A 63 -11.10 -14.85 13.06
C ASP A 63 -10.02 -15.28 12.05
N GLY A 64 -8.94 -14.52 11.97
CA GLY A 64 -7.75 -14.83 11.18
C GLY A 64 -7.50 -13.86 10.03
N PHE A 65 -6.25 -13.79 9.59
CA PHE A 65 -5.84 -12.89 8.51
C PHE A 65 -6.56 -13.17 7.17
N GLU A 66 -6.93 -14.42 6.91
CA GLU A 66 -7.58 -14.84 5.67
C GLU A 66 -9.07 -14.43 5.62
N ASP A 67 -9.62 -13.94 6.75
CA ASP A 67 -10.97 -13.38 6.80
C ASP A 67 -11.02 -11.92 6.33
N LEU A 68 -9.86 -11.25 6.20
CA LEU A 68 -9.79 -9.90 5.67
C LEU A 68 -10.10 -9.88 4.17
N ALA A 69 -11.04 -9.02 3.76
CA ALA A 69 -11.55 -8.99 2.39
C ALA A 69 -11.23 -7.70 1.64
N GLU A 70 -11.40 -6.54 2.27
CA GLU A 70 -11.38 -5.25 1.58
C GLU A 70 -10.71 -4.16 2.43
N LEU A 71 -9.88 -3.36 1.78
CA LEU A 71 -9.28 -2.14 2.35
C LEU A 71 -9.68 -0.95 1.47
N TYR A 72 -10.20 0.10 2.09
CA TYR A 72 -10.58 1.31 1.40
C TYR A 72 -9.80 2.52 1.92
N LEU A 73 -9.51 3.44 1.02
CA LEU A 73 -9.16 4.82 1.31
C LEU A 73 -10.27 5.70 0.75
N ILE A 74 -10.91 6.53 1.58
CA ILE A 74 -12.11 7.29 1.23
C ILE A 74 -11.91 8.75 1.59
N HIS A 75 -12.18 9.67 0.65
CA HIS A 75 -12.27 11.10 0.87
C HIS A 75 -13.71 11.56 0.64
N ASP A 76 -14.46 11.72 1.73
CA ASP A 76 -15.90 12.02 1.64
C ASP A 76 -16.18 13.38 0.97
N GLY A 77 -15.34 14.38 1.20
CA GLY A 77 -15.55 15.74 0.66
C GLY A 77 -15.44 15.84 -0.85
N GLU A 78 -14.64 14.99 -1.48
CA GLU A 78 -14.44 14.97 -2.94
C GLU A 78 -15.09 13.74 -3.59
N GLU A 79 -15.84 12.95 -2.81
CA GLU A 79 -16.50 11.72 -3.26
C GLU A 79 -15.54 10.73 -3.93
N LEU A 80 -14.27 10.67 -3.45
CA LEU A 80 -13.24 9.80 -3.97
C LEU A 80 -13.07 8.57 -3.09
N PHE A 81 -12.85 7.43 -3.72
CA PHE A 81 -12.46 6.22 -2.98
C PHE A 81 -11.57 5.31 -3.82
N TRP A 82 -10.70 4.58 -3.12
CA TRP A 82 -9.89 3.48 -3.67
C TRP A 82 -10.20 2.23 -2.88
N LYS A 83 -10.45 1.15 -3.59
CA LYS A 83 -10.71 -0.17 -3.03
C LYS A 83 -9.57 -1.11 -3.39
N LEU A 84 -9.03 -1.78 -2.40
CA LEU A 84 -8.07 -2.87 -2.55
C LEU A 84 -8.74 -4.15 -2.03
N GLY A 85 -8.80 -5.18 -2.86
CA GLY A 85 -9.25 -6.51 -2.45
C GLY A 85 -8.09 -7.38 -1.99
N ALA A 86 -8.38 -8.51 -1.40
CA ALA A 86 -7.39 -9.47 -0.93
C ALA A 86 -6.49 -10.02 -2.06
N ASP A 87 -6.96 -9.99 -3.29
CA ASP A 87 -6.26 -10.39 -4.51
C ASP A 87 -5.36 -9.28 -5.11
N SER A 88 -5.56 -8.03 -4.69
CA SER A 88 -4.91 -6.85 -5.30
C SER A 88 -4.00 -6.06 -4.36
N TRP A 89 -4.15 -6.18 -3.04
CA TRP A 89 -3.22 -5.52 -2.13
C TRP A 89 -1.84 -6.19 -2.10
N GLN A 90 -0.83 -5.39 -1.80
CA GLN A 90 0.50 -5.89 -1.50
C GLN A 90 0.55 -6.35 -0.05
N LYS A 91 1.20 -7.49 0.20
CA LYS A 91 1.39 -8.08 1.52
C LYS A 91 2.87 -8.15 1.85
N SER A 92 3.28 -7.68 3.02
CA SER A 92 4.65 -7.84 3.47
C SER A 92 4.95 -9.30 3.84
N ALA A 93 6.22 -9.71 3.70
CA ALA A 93 6.64 -11.09 4.02
C ALA A 93 6.81 -11.37 5.53
N ALA A 94 6.47 -10.44 6.40
CA ALA A 94 6.57 -10.60 7.85
C ALA A 94 5.51 -11.58 8.40
N ALA A 95 5.74 -12.14 9.58
CA ALA A 95 4.77 -12.99 10.27
C ALA A 95 3.46 -12.24 10.57
N ASP A 96 3.58 -10.96 10.93
CA ASP A 96 2.45 -10.01 11.07
C ASP A 96 2.44 -9.10 9.84
N PRO A 97 1.75 -9.45 8.76
CA PRO A 97 1.89 -8.73 7.52
C PRO A 97 1.21 -7.36 7.55
N TRP A 98 1.81 -6.41 6.84
CA TRP A 98 1.16 -5.20 6.41
C TRP A 98 0.47 -5.45 5.07
N ILE A 99 -0.72 -4.88 4.88
CA ILE A 99 -1.45 -4.91 3.61
C ILE A 99 -1.69 -3.49 3.11
N GLY A 100 -1.67 -3.31 1.80
CA GLY A 100 -1.87 -1.99 1.21
C GLY A 100 -1.42 -1.89 -0.24
N SER A 101 -1.14 -0.67 -0.67
CA SER A 101 -0.68 -0.38 -2.03
C SER A 101 0.27 0.81 -2.06
N ASN A 102 1.21 0.80 -3.00
CA ASN A 102 2.05 1.94 -3.36
C ASN A 102 1.48 2.76 -4.55
N GLY A 103 0.32 2.37 -5.09
CA GLY A 103 -0.21 2.88 -6.35
C GLY A 103 -1.54 3.63 -6.23
N ILE A 104 -1.83 4.24 -5.08
CA ILE A 104 -3.06 5.04 -4.92
C ILE A 104 -2.83 6.41 -5.53
N GLY A 105 -3.63 6.79 -6.53
CA GLY A 105 -3.47 8.05 -7.24
C GLY A 105 -4.69 8.42 -8.08
N LEU A 106 -4.68 9.62 -8.64
CA LEU A 106 -5.67 10.06 -9.60
C LEU A 106 -5.27 9.67 -11.03
N PRO A 107 -6.22 9.42 -11.91
CA PRO A 107 -5.94 9.02 -13.31
C PRO A 107 -5.10 10.03 -14.10
N ASP A 108 -5.19 11.30 -13.75
CA ASP A 108 -4.44 12.41 -14.38
C ASP A 108 -3.05 12.61 -13.76
N GLY A 109 -2.70 11.82 -12.72
CA GLY A 109 -1.42 11.90 -12.04
C GLY A 109 -1.26 13.10 -11.09
N SER A 110 -2.30 13.90 -10.89
CA SER A 110 -2.28 15.03 -9.95
C SER A 110 -2.21 14.56 -8.48
N PRO A 111 -1.78 15.45 -7.55
CA PRO A 111 -1.85 15.14 -6.12
C PRO A 111 -3.28 14.86 -5.66
N LEU A 112 -3.42 13.90 -4.74
CA LEU A 112 -4.68 13.69 -4.06
C LEU A 112 -5.08 14.97 -3.30
N PRO A 113 -6.38 15.28 -3.21
CA PRO A 113 -6.87 16.41 -2.42
C PRO A 113 -6.34 16.35 -0.98
N ALA A 114 -6.05 17.52 -0.42
CA ALA A 114 -5.71 17.63 1.00
C ALA A 114 -6.95 17.42 1.85
N GLY A 115 -6.79 16.76 3.00
CA GLY A 115 -7.93 16.60 3.90
C GLY A 115 -7.88 15.33 4.72
N GLU A 116 -9.00 15.04 5.31
CA GLU A 116 -9.19 13.82 6.09
C GLU A 116 -9.69 12.70 5.19
N TYR A 117 -9.06 11.54 5.35
CA TYR A 117 -9.40 10.31 4.65
C TYR A 117 -9.75 9.24 5.67
N ARG A 118 -10.83 8.51 5.42
CA ARG A 118 -11.16 7.30 6.18
C ARG A 118 -10.44 6.12 5.54
N VAL A 119 -9.74 5.37 6.37
CA VAL A 119 -9.15 4.07 6.04
C VAL A 119 -10.08 3.03 6.65
N LEU A 120 -10.80 2.29 5.83
CA LEU A 120 -11.77 1.29 6.26
C LEU A 120 -11.27 -0.10 5.89
N LEU A 121 -11.22 -0.99 6.86
CA LEU A 121 -10.89 -2.40 6.70
C LEU A 121 -12.15 -3.23 6.96
N ARG A 122 -12.45 -4.15 6.04
CA ARG A 122 -13.63 -5.02 6.10
C ARG A 122 -13.23 -6.48 5.97
N ASP A 123 -13.89 -7.34 6.73
CA ASP A 123 -13.77 -8.79 6.63
C ASP A 123 -14.76 -9.39 5.62
N VAL A 124 -14.69 -10.72 5.45
CA VAL A 124 -15.59 -11.50 4.59
C VAL A 124 -17.03 -11.51 5.13
N GLY A 125 -17.18 -11.42 6.46
CA GLY A 125 -18.48 -11.34 7.14
C GLY A 125 -19.22 -10.02 6.91
N GLY A 126 -18.49 -8.99 6.47
CA GLY A 126 -18.99 -7.62 6.26
C GLY A 126 -18.81 -6.71 7.47
N ASP A 127 -18.27 -7.21 8.57
CA ASP A 127 -17.88 -6.39 9.70
C ASP A 127 -16.68 -5.51 9.33
N SER A 128 -16.56 -4.34 9.94
CA SER A 128 -15.54 -3.37 9.54
C SER A 128 -15.07 -2.50 10.68
N THR A 129 -13.86 -1.98 10.52
CA THR A 129 -13.28 -0.94 11.37
C THR A 129 -12.72 0.19 10.52
N GLU A 130 -12.61 1.38 11.11
CA GLU A 130 -12.04 2.53 10.40
C GLU A 130 -11.09 3.34 11.26
N GLN A 131 -10.13 3.98 10.60
CA GLN A 131 -9.27 5.02 11.16
C GLN A 131 -9.18 6.20 10.21
N THR A 132 -9.01 7.39 10.76
CA THR A 132 -8.81 8.61 9.97
C THR A 132 -7.32 8.91 9.82
N VAL A 133 -6.92 9.27 8.60
CA VAL A 133 -5.60 9.82 8.30
C VAL A 133 -5.78 11.19 7.64
N ARG A 134 -4.79 12.07 7.80
CA ARG A 134 -4.83 13.39 7.17
C ARG A 134 -3.70 13.53 6.17
N LEU A 135 -4.06 13.71 4.90
CA LEU A 135 -3.10 14.04 3.85
C LEU A 135 -2.91 15.57 3.81
N PRO A 136 -1.65 16.04 3.75
CA PRO A 136 -1.35 17.47 3.69
C PRO A 136 -1.71 18.05 2.32
N ALA A 137 -1.92 19.36 2.28
CA ALA A 137 -1.88 20.10 1.02
C ALA A 137 -0.44 20.10 0.50
N VAL A 138 -0.22 19.47 -0.63
CA VAL A 138 1.11 19.41 -1.26
C VAL A 138 1.04 20.02 -2.65
N GLY A 139 1.82 21.08 -2.86
CA GLY A 139 1.98 21.64 -4.19
C GLY A 139 2.85 20.73 -5.07
N LEU A 140 2.42 20.49 -6.31
CA LEU A 140 3.22 19.71 -7.27
C LEU A 140 4.64 20.27 -7.41
N ALA A 141 4.77 21.60 -7.47
CA ALA A 141 6.07 22.28 -7.55
C ALA A 141 6.99 22.00 -6.36
N ASP A 142 6.45 21.76 -5.18
CA ASP A 142 7.26 21.42 -3.99
C ASP A 142 7.78 19.98 -4.06
N LEU A 143 6.96 19.06 -4.54
CA LEU A 143 7.37 17.68 -4.81
C LEU A 143 8.39 17.60 -5.95
N GLU A 144 8.22 18.37 -7.02
CA GLU A 144 9.17 18.42 -8.15
C GLU A 144 10.56 18.86 -7.73
N ARG A 145 10.67 19.74 -6.75
CA ARG A 145 11.96 20.15 -6.18
C ARG A 145 12.68 19.03 -5.43
N LEU A 146 11.97 17.98 -5.03
CA LEU A 146 12.54 16.80 -4.38
C LEU A 146 13.09 15.79 -5.38
N VAL A 147 12.67 15.85 -6.66
CA VAL A 147 13.15 14.90 -7.68
C VAL A 147 14.66 14.89 -7.72
N PRO A 148 15.31 13.76 -7.41
CA PRO A 148 16.76 13.70 -7.37
C PRO A 148 17.33 13.76 -8.78
N ARG A 149 18.45 14.50 -8.91
CA ARG A 149 19.28 14.46 -10.12
C ARG A 149 20.33 13.36 -9.93
N VAL A 150 20.36 12.41 -10.84
CA VAL A 150 21.22 11.25 -10.74
C VAL A 150 22.19 11.25 -11.92
N GLU A 151 23.48 11.11 -11.61
CA GLU A 151 24.55 10.94 -12.58
C GLU A 151 25.26 9.61 -12.31
N VAL A 152 25.44 8.82 -13.36
CA VAL A 152 26.28 7.62 -13.32
C VAL A 152 27.57 7.93 -14.07
N ARG A 153 28.70 7.94 -13.37
CA ARG A 153 30.03 8.23 -13.94
C ARG A 153 30.98 7.06 -13.68
N GLY A 154 31.23 6.26 -14.71
CA GLY A 154 32.03 5.05 -14.56
C GLY A 154 31.42 4.12 -13.52
N ARG A 155 32.09 3.92 -12.40
CA ARG A 155 31.63 3.03 -11.31
C ARG A 155 31.12 3.80 -10.08
N GLU A 156 30.66 5.03 -10.26
CA GLU A 156 30.13 5.87 -9.18
C GLU A 156 28.73 6.39 -9.56
N ILE A 157 27.77 6.24 -8.65
CA ILE A 157 26.46 6.85 -8.71
C ILE A 157 26.48 8.09 -7.83
N ARG A 158 26.14 9.24 -8.39
CA ARG A 158 26.03 10.53 -7.70
C ARG A 158 24.60 11.00 -7.71
N VAL A 159 24.14 11.48 -6.57
CA VAL A 159 22.79 12.03 -6.40
C VAL A 159 22.91 13.45 -5.90
N SER A 160 22.11 14.34 -6.47
CA SER A 160 21.99 15.72 -5.99
C SER A 160 20.52 16.14 -6.00
N GLY A 161 20.15 17.07 -5.12
CA GLY A 161 18.78 17.53 -4.98
C GLY A 161 18.51 18.07 -3.58
N ARG A 162 17.23 18.35 -3.31
CA ARG A 162 16.79 18.94 -2.03
C ARG A 162 16.37 17.91 -0.98
N GLY A 163 16.39 16.61 -1.31
CA GLY A 163 16.09 15.56 -0.35
C GLY A 163 17.08 15.55 0.81
N VAL A 164 16.60 15.33 2.03
CA VAL A 164 17.43 15.23 3.25
C VAL A 164 18.06 13.86 3.40
N SER A 165 17.49 12.84 2.77
CA SER A 165 18.06 11.49 2.68
C SER A 165 17.72 10.86 1.35
N HIS A 166 18.61 9.97 0.90
CA HIS A 166 18.42 9.25 -0.35
C HIS A 166 18.48 7.75 -0.11
N GLN A 167 17.76 7.00 -0.95
CA GLN A 167 17.77 5.55 -0.97
C GLN A 167 17.86 5.07 -2.41
N LEU A 168 18.61 4.00 -2.64
CA LEU A 168 18.63 3.26 -3.89
C LEU A 168 17.68 2.08 -3.79
N TRP A 169 16.74 1.99 -4.71
CA TRP A 169 15.90 0.82 -4.90
C TRP A 169 16.50 0.01 -6.03
N LEU A 170 17.05 -1.15 -5.70
CA LEU A 170 17.80 -1.99 -6.62
C LEU A 170 16.90 -3.05 -7.24
N TYR A 171 17.09 -3.27 -8.51
CA TYR A 171 16.37 -4.26 -9.31
C TYR A 171 17.40 -5.13 -10.06
N ASP A 172 17.05 -6.36 -10.35
CA ASP A 172 17.85 -7.21 -11.23
C ASP A 172 17.72 -6.79 -12.71
N ALA A 173 18.43 -7.49 -13.58
CA ALA A 173 18.41 -7.23 -15.03
C ALA A 173 17.02 -7.44 -15.66
N ASN A 174 16.15 -8.24 -15.02
CA ASN A 174 14.77 -8.50 -15.48
C ASN A 174 13.77 -7.48 -14.90
N GLY A 175 14.24 -6.56 -14.04
CA GLY A 175 13.40 -5.57 -13.38
C GLY A 175 12.72 -6.08 -12.13
N ALA A 176 13.07 -7.27 -11.61
CA ALA A 176 12.57 -7.73 -10.33
C ALA A 176 13.23 -6.95 -9.18
N TYR A 177 12.39 -6.49 -8.23
CA TYR A 177 12.86 -5.76 -7.05
C TYR A 177 13.74 -6.67 -6.17
N LEU A 178 14.90 -6.17 -5.78
CA LEU A 178 15.85 -6.88 -4.91
C LEU A 178 15.84 -6.33 -3.48
N THR A 179 16.09 -5.03 -3.33
CA THR A 179 16.24 -4.43 -2.00
C THR A 179 16.26 -2.90 -2.06
N VAL A 180 16.11 -2.28 -0.87
CA VAL A 180 16.38 -0.86 -0.66
C VAL A 180 17.73 -0.72 0.05
N ARG A 181 18.55 0.20 -0.45
CA ARG A 181 19.84 0.55 0.14
C ARG A 181 19.83 2.02 0.56
N PRO A 182 19.96 2.36 1.86
CA PRO A 182 20.22 3.72 2.28
C PRO A 182 21.50 4.23 1.63
N MET A 183 21.49 5.49 1.22
CA MET A 183 22.63 6.16 0.61
C MET A 183 23.14 7.25 1.57
N PRO A 184 24.06 6.93 2.47
CA PRO A 184 24.66 7.91 3.36
C PRO A 184 25.53 8.87 2.54
N GLY A 185 25.13 10.14 2.47
CA GLY A 185 25.74 11.10 1.56
C GLY A 185 25.16 11.02 0.15
N ASN A 186 25.86 11.60 -0.80
CA ASN A 186 25.34 11.78 -2.17
C ASN A 186 26.08 10.91 -3.19
N ARG A 187 26.78 9.87 -2.75
CA ARG A 187 27.58 8.99 -3.61
C ARG A 187 27.46 7.54 -3.19
N GLN A 188 27.47 6.66 -4.18
CA GLN A 188 27.49 5.22 -3.99
C GLN A 188 28.44 4.57 -5.00
N SER A 189 29.37 3.76 -4.52
CA SER A 189 30.23 2.95 -5.39
C SER A 189 29.44 1.78 -5.97
N VAL A 190 29.54 1.59 -7.27
CA VAL A 190 28.99 0.39 -7.95
C VAL A 190 29.73 -0.86 -7.50
N ASP A 191 31.05 -0.79 -7.25
CA ASP A 191 31.82 -1.94 -6.76
C ASP A 191 31.31 -2.46 -5.42
N GLU A 192 30.96 -1.54 -4.49
CA GLU A 192 30.37 -1.93 -3.21
C GLU A 192 28.99 -2.60 -3.39
N LEU A 193 28.19 -2.11 -4.35
CA LEU A 193 26.90 -2.73 -4.66
C LEU A 193 27.09 -4.12 -5.25
N LEU A 194 28.02 -4.30 -6.20
CA LEU A 194 28.32 -5.60 -6.81
C LEU A 194 28.90 -6.60 -5.80
N ALA A 195 29.73 -6.12 -4.88
CA ALA A 195 30.26 -6.97 -3.80
C ALA A 195 29.16 -7.45 -2.85
N ALA A 196 28.19 -6.58 -2.55
CA ALA A 196 27.06 -6.93 -1.70
C ALA A 196 25.96 -7.75 -2.42
N TYR A 197 25.83 -7.57 -3.73
CA TYR A 197 24.80 -8.17 -4.58
C TYR A 197 25.41 -8.69 -5.88
N PRO A 198 26.11 -9.87 -5.87
CA PRO A 198 26.81 -10.39 -7.04
C PRO A 198 25.91 -10.65 -8.26
N GLN A 199 24.61 -10.88 -8.03
CA GLN A 199 23.63 -11.05 -9.12
C GLN A 199 23.45 -9.79 -10.00
N LEU A 200 23.97 -8.64 -9.59
CA LEU A 200 23.96 -7.40 -10.36
C LEU A 200 25.18 -7.26 -11.31
N ALA A 201 26.08 -8.24 -11.36
CA ALA A 201 27.30 -8.15 -12.16
C ALA A 201 27.04 -8.00 -13.68
N GLY A 202 25.88 -8.45 -14.18
CA GLY A 202 25.45 -8.30 -15.57
C GLY A 202 24.82 -6.94 -15.90
N GLY A 203 24.69 -6.07 -14.93
CA GLY A 203 24.05 -4.75 -15.07
C GLY A 203 23.22 -4.39 -13.85
N LEU A 204 23.16 -3.10 -13.53
CA LEU A 204 22.43 -2.58 -12.41
C LEU A 204 21.28 -1.72 -12.90
N ARG A 205 20.06 -2.07 -12.55
CA ARG A 205 18.86 -1.23 -12.69
C ARG A 205 18.47 -0.68 -11.32
N PHE A 206 18.25 0.60 -11.21
CA PHE A 206 17.90 1.21 -9.93
C PHE A 206 17.00 2.43 -10.07
N ARG A 207 16.26 2.73 -9.00
CA ARG A 207 15.56 4.00 -8.81
C ARG A 207 16.15 4.72 -7.59
N VAL A 208 16.04 6.03 -7.57
CA VAL A 208 16.49 6.84 -6.42
C VAL A 208 15.29 7.48 -5.79
N TYR A 209 15.08 7.20 -4.52
CA TYR A 209 14.11 7.87 -3.68
C TYR A 209 14.82 8.98 -2.88
N ALA A 210 14.19 10.16 -2.85
CA ALA A 210 14.62 11.31 -2.05
C ALA A 210 13.51 11.65 -1.05
N ALA A 211 13.81 11.58 0.24
CA ALA A 211 12.90 12.00 1.30
C ALA A 211 12.90 13.51 1.47
N SER A 212 11.74 14.09 1.73
CA SER A 212 11.63 15.47 2.23
C SER A 212 12.05 15.56 3.70
N GLY A 213 12.45 16.77 4.15
CA GLY A 213 12.58 17.07 5.58
C GLY A 213 11.23 17.09 6.31
N GLN A 214 10.12 17.14 5.59
CA GLN A 214 8.78 16.96 6.12
C GLN A 214 8.43 15.47 6.12
N GLU A 215 7.81 14.99 7.17
CA GLU A 215 7.40 13.59 7.27
C GLU A 215 6.48 13.20 6.11
N ARG A 216 6.69 11.99 5.58
CA ARG A 216 5.80 11.32 4.63
C ARG A 216 5.68 11.96 3.24
N LEU A 217 6.64 12.81 2.88
CA LEU A 217 6.74 13.36 1.52
C LEU A 217 8.07 12.95 0.88
N GLY A 218 8.04 12.63 -0.40
CA GLY A 218 9.24 12.27 -1.14
C GLY A 218 9.06 12.32 -2.64
N ALA A 219 10.14 12.02 -3.35
CA ALA A 219 10.13 11.81 -4.78
C ALA A 219 10.99 10.60 -5.14
N VAL A 220 10.58 9.85 -6.13
CA VAL A 220 11.34 8.75 -6.71
C VAL A 220 11.57 9.01 -8.19
N SER A 221 12.81 8.86 -8.65
CA SER A 221 13.16 9.00 -10.06
C SER A 221 13.86 7.75 -10.57
N GLY A 222 13.64 7.41 -11.82
CA GLY A 222 14.21 6.25 -12.52
C GLY A 222 13.19 5.52 -13.38
N PRO A 223 13.59 4.35 -13.94
CA PRO A 223 14.86 3.66 -13.67
C PRO A 223 16.09 4.34 -14.28
N TYR A 224 17.22 4.10 -13.64
CA TYR A 224 18.57 4.36 -14.16
C TYR A 224 19.27 3.03 -14.36
N PHE A 225 20.27 3.04 -15.25
CA PHE A 225 21.02 1.85 -15.61
C PHE A 225 22.51 2.09 -15.46
N TRP A 226 23.23 1.09 -15.01
CA TRP A 226 24.66 0.98 -15.12
C TRP A 226 24.98 -0.34 -15.81
N GLU A 227 25.83 -0.28 -16.84
CA GLU A 227 26.31 -1.42 -17.59
C GLU A 227 27.83 -1.55 -17.37
N PRO A 228 28.36 -2.79 -17.26
CA PRO A 228 29.78 -3.05 -17.02
C PRO A 228 30.72 -2.63 -18.16
#